data_69bd02ef5acab176d83e4c64a0f697da
#
_entry.id   69bd02ef5acab176d83e4c64a0f697da
#
_cell.length_a   1.000
_cell.length_b   1.000
_cell.length_c   1.000
_cell.angle_alpha   90.00
_cell.angle_beta   90.00
_cell.angle_gamma   90.00
#
_symmetry.space_group_name_H-M   'P 1'
#
loop_
_entity.id
_entity.type
_entity.pdbx_description
1 polymer ?
#
loop_
_entity_poly.entity_id
_entity_poly.type
_entity_poly.pdbx_seq_one_letter_code
_entity_poly.pdbx_strand_id
1 'polypeptide(L)'
;MNELGDAQDLCDDPRVLAIPWRDLLRQTRREVAGELLISAPWLLGALGCNYLAVAKHPAWIAGSLFCSFYFFLTGLRQAHNAHHYALGLSRRATEWVLFALSLVMVSSMHAIQATHLHHHRHCLDEEDVEASTSHLPWYRALLAGPAFIVALHWHGLRLTLAKTGARRRRSAWILAELALITLWGVLVFTVLEVTALRIHFALMAIGQCMTGFFAVWTVHHGCDPRRHIARTQRGWLKNLISYEMFFHVEHHLFPAVQTRRLPELARRLDAAAPDLRRKLVF
;
A
#
# COMPACT_ATOMS: atom_id res chain seq x y z
N MET A 1 -13.65 -34.37 -18.98
CA MET A 1 -14.27 -33.49 -20.00
C MET A 1 -14.34 -32.12 -19.39
N ASN A 2 -13.56 -31.21 -19.95
CA ASN A 2 -13.29 -29.88 -19.40
C ASN A 2 -14.39 -28.91 -19.77
N GLU A 3 -15.29 -28.63 -18.85
CA GLU A 3 -16.10 -27.42 -18.91
C GLU A 3 -15.40 -26.26 -18.16
N LEU A 4 -14.18 -25.96 -18.57
CA LEU A 4 -13.59 -24.64 -18.35
C LEU A 4 -13.96 -23.81 -19.57
N GLY A 5 -15.22 -23.41 -19.64
CA GLY A 5 -15.64 -22.35 -20.54
C GLY A 5 -14.73 -21.15 -20.35
N ASP A 6 -14.34 -20.51 -21.45
CA ASP A 6 -13.48 -19.35 -21.55
C ASP A 6 -13.80 -18.33 -20.45
N ALA A 7 -13.02 -18.34 -19.38
CA ALA A 7 -13.10 -17.31 -18.35
C ALA A 7 -12.54 -16.03 -18.99
N GLN A 8 -13.45 -15.20 -19.48
CA GLN A 8 -13.15 -13.91 -20.04
C GLN A 8 -12.36 -13.09 -19.00
N ASP A 9 -11.26 -12.49 -19.41
CA ASP A 9 -10.45 -11.62 -18.54
C ASP A 9 -11.34 -10.48 -18.04
N LEU A 10 -11.36 -10.27 -16.72
CA LEU A 10 -12.11 -9.18 -16.09
C LEU A 10 -11.77 -7.81 -16.70
N CYS A 11 -10.52 -7.63 -17.12
CA CYS A 11 -10.02 -6.38 -17.67
C CYS A 11 -10.60 -6.08 -19.06
N ASP A 12 -10.96 -7.12 -19.82
CA ASP A 12 -11.43 -7.01 -21.20
C ASP A 12 -12.95 -7.18 -21.33
N ASP A 13 -13.67 -7.46 -20.24
CA ASP A 13 -15.13 -7.60 -20.29
C ASP A 13 -15.80 -6.25 -20.59
N PRO A 14 -16.56 -6.13 -21.70
CA PRO A 14 -17.22 -4.88 -22.07
C PRO A 14 -18.16 -4.34 -20.99
N ARG A 15 -18.78 -5.21 -20.18
CA ARG A 15 -19.68 -4.82 -19.07
C ARG A 15 -18.89 -4.14 -17.95
N VAL A 16 -17.67 -4.61 -17.67
CA VAL A 16 -16.75 -4.01 -16.70
C VAL A 16 -16.25 -2.66 -17.20
N LEU A 17 -15.83 -2.61 -18.46
CA LEU A 17 -15.35 -1.37 -19.09
C LEU A 17 -16.43 -0.28 -19.19
N ALA A 18 -17.71 -0.69 -19.28
CA ALA A 18 -18.86 0.24 -19.35
C ALA A 18 -19.27 0.80 -17.98
N ILE A 19 -18.70 0.33 -16.86
CA ILE A 19 -19.08 0.81 -15.51
C ILE A 19 -18.81 2.31 -15.37
N PRO A 20 -19.80 3.12 -14.97
CA PRO A 20 -19.59 4.52 -14.65
C PRO A 20 -18.75 4.62 -13.35
N TRP A 21 -17.57 5.24 -13.43
CA TRP A 21 -16.67 5.37 -12.27
C TRP A 21 -16.12 6.80 -12.08
N ARG A 22 -16.24 7.65 -13.12
CA ARG A 22 -15.63 9.00 -13.08
C ARG A 22 -16.26 9.92 -12.03
N ASP A 23 -17.50 9.69 -11.66
CA ASP A 23 -18.18 10.37 -10.56
C ASP A 23 -17.53 10.08 -9.21
N LEU A 24 -16.92 8.88 -9.04
CA LEU A 24 -16.22 8.48 -7.82
C LEU A 24 -14.87 9.21 -7.63
N LEU A 25 -14.36 9.89 -8.64
CA LEU A 25 -13.14 10.71 -8.52
C LEU A 25 -13.38 12.02 -7.77
N ARG A 26 -14.63 12.47 -7.68
CA ARG A 26 -14.97 13.72 -6.97
C ARG A 26 -14.86 13.52 -5.46
N GLN A 27 -14.08 14.37 -4.83
CA GLN A 27 -13.87 14.35 -3.38
C GLN A 27 -14.21 15.71 -2.77
N THR A 28 -14.88 15.68 -1.65
CA THR A 28 -15.12 16.88 -0.83
C THR A 28 -13.86 17.20 -0.01
N ARG A 29 -13.72 18.46 0.42
CA ARG A 29 -12.61 18.87 1.30
C ARG A 29 -12.55 18.06 2.60
N ARG A 30 -13.73 17.66 3.14
CA ARG A 30 -13.81 16.80 4.35
C ARG A 30 -13.28 15.41 4.10
N GLU A 31 -13.55 14.83 2.94
CA GLU A 31 -13.03 13.50 2.56
C GLU A 31 -11.52 13.54 2.37
N VAL A 32 -11.00 14.57 1.70
CA VAL A 32 -9.56 14.79 1.57
C VAL A 32 -8.88 14.93 2.93
N ALA A 33 -9.42 15.76 3.82
CA ALA A 33 -8.89 15.94 5.17
C ALA A 33 -8.95 14.64 5.98
N GLY A 34 -10.07 13.90 5.91
CA GLY A 34 -10.21 12.60 6.58
C GLY A 34 -9.19 11.58 6.09
N GLU A 35 -8.91 11.53 4.79
CA GLU A 35 -7.90 10.62 4.23
C GLU A 35 -6.48 11.04 4.64
N LEU A 36 -6.18 12.33 4.70
CA LEU A 36 -4.88 12.83 5.16
C LEU A 36 -4.63 12.60 6.66
N LEU A 37 -5.68 12.52 7.45
CA LEU A 37 -5.59 12.36 8.90
C LEU A 37 -5.83 10.90 9.38
N ILE A 38 -6.13 9.97 8.47
CA ILE A 38 -6.56 8.61 8.83
C ILE A 38 -5.51 7.85 9.65
N SER A 39 -4.23 8.10 9.43
CA SER A 39 -3.13 7.46 10.15
C SER A 39 -2.70 8.22 11.42
N ALA A 40 -3.06 9.49 11.55
CA ALA A 40 -2.59 10.33 12.65
C ALA A 40 -2.99 9.81 14.06
N PRO A 41 -4.21 9.35 14.33
CA PRO A 41 -4.57 8.79 15.65
C PRO A 41 -3.70 7.59 16.02
N TRP A 42 -3.38 6.74 15.07
CA TRP A 42 -2.56 5.55 15.27
C TRP A 42 -1.10 5.89 15.51
N LEU A 43 -0.55 6.88 14.80
CA LEU A 43 0.80 7.39 15.04
C LEU A 43 0.91 7.98 16.45
N LEU A 44 -0.03 8.83 16.83
CA LEU A 44 -0.05 9.45 18.16
C LEU A 44 -0.23 8.39 19.24
N GLY A 45 -1.11 7.40 19.04
CA GLY A 45 -1.29 6.26 19.94
C GLY A 45 -0.03 5.42 20.09
N ALA A 46 0.66 5.13 18.97
CA ALA A 46 1.91 4.37 18.96
C ALA A 46 3.00 5.11 19.76
N LEU A 47 3.23 6.39 19.46
CA LEU A 47 4.23 7.20 20.17
C LEU A 47 3.89 7.37 21.67
N GLY A 48 2.60 7.59 21.99
CA GLY A 48 2.13 7.66 23.37
C GLY A 48 2.34 6.35 24.13
N CYS A 49 1.98 5.21 23.54
CA CYS A 49 2.21 3.89 24.12
C CYS A 49 3.70 3.57 24.25
N ASN A 50 4.54 3.94 23.29
CA ASN A 50 6.00 3.80 23.37
C ASN A 50 6.56 4.58 24.55
N TYR A 51 6.12 5.84 24.72
CA TYR A 51 6.52 6.66 25.86
C TYR A 51 6.09 6.03 27.19
N LEU A 52 4.83 5.60 27.29
CA LEU A 52 4.29 4.97 28.51
C LEU A 52 4.97 3.63 28.83
N ALA A 53 5.35 2.85 27.80
CA ALA A 53 6.09 1.60 28.00
C ALA A 53 7.45 1.83 28.65
N VAL A 54 8.12 2.93 28.30
CA VAL A 54 9.42 3.31 28.87
C VAL A 54 9.27 3.99 30.23
N ALA A 55 8.35 4.97 30.33
CA ALA A 55 8.26 5.84 31.51
C ALA A 55 7.40 5.29 32.65
N LYS A 56 6.49 4.35 32.37
CA LYS A 56 5.51 3.86 33.36
C LYS A 56 5.55 2.34 33.52
N HIS A 57 5.14 1.57 32.52
CA HIS A 57 5.05 0.11 32.65
C HIS A 57 5.20 -0.58 31.28
N PRO A 58 6.02 -1.65 31.17
CA PRO A 58 6.28 -2.34 29.91
C PRO A 58 5.04 -2.99 29.27
N ALA A 59 3.95 -3.20 30.01
CA ALA A 59 2.69 -3.70 29.44
C ALA A 59 2.11 -2.78 28.32
N TRP A 60 2.48 -1.49 28.30
CA TRP A 60 2.09 -0.58 27.23
C TRP A 60 2.69 -0.94 25.87
N ILE A 61 3.66 -1.87 25.80
CA ILE A 61 4.19 -2.38 24.54
C ILE A 61 3.09 -3.08 23.70
N ALA A 62 2.09 -3.70 24.34
CA ALA A 62 0.96 -4.28 23.62
C ALA A 62 0.14 -3.22 22.88
N GLY A 63 -0.14 -2.07 23.53
CA GLY A 63 -0.78 -0.93 22.90
C GLY A 63 0.10 -0.32 21.80
N SER A 64 1.42 -0.26 22.02
CA SER A 64 2.38 0.19 21.01
C SER A 64 2.34 -0.68 19.74
N LEU A 65 2.41 -2.00 19.90
CA LEU A 65 2.33 -2.95 18.77
C LEU A 65 1.01 -2.80 18.02
N PHE A 66 -0.11 -2.72 18.73
CA PHE A 66 -1.43 -2.54 18.13
C PHE A 66 -1.53 -1.22 17.35
N CYS A 67 -1.18 -0.10 17.98
CA CYS A 67 -1.24 1.20 17.30
C CYS A 67 -0.23 1.30 16.14
N SER A 68 0.97 0.75 16.29
CA SER A 68 1.97 0.73 15.22
C SER A 68 1.54 -0.12 14.02
N PHE A 69 0.87 -1.26 14.26
CA PHE A 69 0.30 -2.07 13.18
C PHE A 69 -0.77 -1.29 12.41
N TYR A 70 -1.70 -0.62 13.11
CA TYR A 70 -2.72 0.17 12.45
C TYR A 70 -2.17 1.46 11.82
N PHE A 71 -1.12 2.05 12.39
CA PHE A 71 -0.41 3.14 11.73
C PHE A 71 0.23 2.68 10.42
N PHE A 72 0.92 1.52 10.43
CA PHE A 72 1.48 0.91 9.23
C PHE A 72 0.38 0.65 8.17
N LEU A 73 -0.73 0.01 8.54
CA LEU A 73 -1.82 -0.32 7.63
C LEU A 73 -2.48 0.93 7.01
N THR A 74 -2.80 1.93 7.84
CA THR A 74 -3.44 3.17 7.37
C THR A 74 -2.46 4.06 6.61
N GLY A 75 -1.17 4.03 6.96
CA GLY A 75 -0.10 4.68 6.20
C GLY A 75 0.10 4.03 4.82
N LEU A 76 0.05 2.70 4.73
CA LEU A 76 0.02 1.99 3.44
C LEU A 76 -1.17 2.43 2.58
N ARG A 77 -2.36 2.53 3.15
CA ARG A 77 -3.54 3.03 2.45
C ARG A 77 -3.33 4.45 1.93
N GLN A 78 -2.82 5.36 2.76
CA GLN A 78 -2.53 6.73 2.34
C GLN A 78 -1.49 6.77 1.21
N ALA A 79 -0.37 6.03 1.37
CA ALA A 79 0.66 5.94 0.35
C ALA A 79 0.11 5.36 -0.96
N HIS A 80 -0.70 4.31 -0.88
CA HIS A 80 -1.33 3.66 -2.02
C HIS A 80 -2.25 4.61 -2.81
N ASN A 81 -3.12 5.37 -2.12
CA ASN A 81 -3.91 6.42 -2.75
C ASN A 81 -3.02 7.53 -3.35
N ALA A 82 -1.93 7.90 -2.67
CA ALA A 82 -0.97 8.89 -3.16
C ALA A 82 -0.20 8.40 -4.39
N HIS A 83 0.15 7.12 -4.47
CA HIS A 83 0.84 6.52 -5.62
C HIS A 83 0.06 6.74 -6.92
N HIS A 84 -1.26 6.70 -6.85
CA HIS A 84 -2.19 6.93 -7.98
C HIS A 84 -2.68 8.38 -8.08
N TYR A 85 -2.17 9.30 -7.27
CA TYR A 85 -2.65 10.69 -7.17
C TYR A 85 -4.16 10.78 -6.84
N ALA A 86 -4.68 9.81 -6.12
CA ALA A 86 -6.09 9.68 -5.74
C ALA A 86 -6.45 10.34 -4.39
N LEU A 87 -5.57 11.17 -3.81
CA LEU A 87 -5.82 11.87 -2.55
C LEU A 87 -6.71 13.11 -2.68
N GLY A 88 -7.09 13.51 -3.92
CA GLY A 88 -7.83 14.76 -4.14
C GLY A 88 -6.96 16.02 -4.01
N LEU A 89 -5.64 15.88 -4.06
CA LEU A 89 -4.65 16.95 -3.96
C LEU A 89 -4.01 17.23 -5.33
N SER A 90 -3.35 18.41 -5.44
CA SER A 90 -2.47 18.66 -6.58
C SER A 90 -1.31 17.65 -6.57
N ARG A 91 -0.74 17.37 -7.75
CA ARG A 91 0.43 16.48 -7.86
C ARG A 91 1.55 16.87 -6.91
N ARG A 92 1.88 18.17 -6.87
CA ARG A 92 2.95 18.67 -6.01
C ARG A 92 2.65 18.45 -4.52
N ALA A 93 1.43 18.66 -4.08
CA ALA A 93 1.02 18.38 -2.69
C ALA A 93 1.09 16.89 -2.37
N THR A 94 0.70 16.02 -3.31
CA THR A 94 0.80 14.56 -3.15
C THR A 94 2.25 14.09 -3.01
N GLU A 95 3.21 14.66 -3.78
CA GLU A 95 4.64 14.36 -3.62
C GLU A 95 5.13 14.69 -2.19
N TRP A 96 4.69 15.83 -1.62
CA TRP A 96 5.03 16.18 -0.23
C TRP A 96 4.37 15.25 0.80
N VAL A 97 3.16 14.75 0.53
CA VAL A 97 2.53 13.71 1.39
C VAL A 97 3.35 12.42 1.34
N LEU A 98 3.74 11.96 0.16
CA LEU A 98 4.63 10.77 0.02
C LEU A 98 5.94 10.97 0.79
N PHE A 99 6.57 12.13 0.64
CA PHE A 99 7.80 12.46 1.34
C PHE A 99 7.62 12.42 2.87
N ALA A 100 6.56 13.03 3.40
CA ALA A 100 6.27 13.02 4.84
C ALA A 100 6.02 11.57 5.35
N LEU A 101 5.23 10.78 4.61
CA LEU A 101 5.00 9.38 4.92
C LEU A 101 6.30 8.58 4.89
N SER A 102 7.23 8.87 3.96
CA SER A 102 8.53 8.19 3.91
C SER A 102 9.30 8.30 5.21
N LEU A 103 9.31 9.49 5.82
CA LEU A 103 10.05 9.73 7.07
C LEU A 103 9.42 9.02 8.27
N VAL A 104 8.10 9.06 8.40
CA VAL A 104 7.40 8.47 9.55
C VAL A 104 7.19 6.95 9.41
N MET A 105 7.14 6.43 8.19
CA MET A 105 7.03 5.00 7.89
C MET A 105 8.38 4.33 7.62
N VAL A 106 9.48 5.10 7.62
CA VAL A 106 10.85 4.60 7.46
C VAL A 106 11.05 3.81 6.15
N SER A 107 10.49 4.32 5.04
CA SER A 107 10.56 3.67 3.73
C SER A 107 10.36 4.69 2.62
N SER A 108 11.11 4.62 1.51
CA SER A 108 10.93 5.57 0.41
C SER A 108 9.62 5.32 -0.33
N MET A 109 8.61 6.16 -0.11
CA MET A 109 7.31 6.04 -0.78
C MET A 109 7.39 6.36 -2.27
N HIS A 110 8.34 7.17 -2.72
CA HIS A 110 8.57 7.38 -4.16
C HIS A 110 9.22 6.18 -4.84
N ALA A 111 10.06 5.40 -4.14
CA ALA A 111 10.58 4.15 -4.68
C ALA A 111 9.44 3.13 -4.82
N ILE A 112 8.62 2.99 -3.79
CA ILE A 112 7.43 2.11 -3.82
C ILE A 112 6.45 2.58 -4.89
N GLN A 113 6.19 3.90 -5.04
CA GLN A 113 5.36 4.42 -6.13
C GLN A 113 5.88 4.00 -7.52
N ALA A 114 7.19 4.04 -7.73
CA ALA A 114 7.75 3.67 -9.02
C ALA A 114 7.53 2.18 -9.35
N THR A 115 7.73 1.28 -8.38
CA THR A 115 7.48 -0.15 -8.52
C THR A 115 5.99 -0.45 -8.61
N HIS A 116 5.16 0.19 -7.80
CA HIS A 116 3.71 -0.01 -7.82
C HIS A 116 3.05 0.41 -9.14
N LEU A 117 3.45 1.53 -9.71
CA LEU A 117 3.00 1.94 -11.04
C LEU A 117 3.56 1.05 -12.16
N HIS A 118 4.70 0.38 -11.94
CA HIS A 118 5.22 -0.66 -12.82
C HIS A 118 4.40 -1.93 -12.68
N HIS A 119 4.11 -2.37 -11.45
CA HIS A 119 3.26 -3.50 -11.13
C HIS A 119 1.88 -3.42 -11.85
N HIS A 120 1.20 -2.28 -11.83
CA HIS A 120 -0.07 -2.10 -12.55
C HIS A 120 0.03 -2.32 -14.08
N ARG A 121 1.21 -2.21 -14.68
CA ARG A 121 1.42 -2.44 -16.12
C ARG A 121 1.87 -3.86 -16.44
N HIS A 122 2.52 -4.49 -15.49
CA HIS A 122 3.20 -5.77 -15.61
C HIS A 122 2.67 -6.80 -14.60
N CYS A 123 1.42 -6.61 -14.12
CA CYS A 123 0.86 -7.36 -13.01
C CYS A 123 1.04 -8.87 -13.17
N LEU A 124 1.79 -9.47 -12.24
CA LEU A 124 2.09 -10.90 -12.17
C LEU A 124 2.96 -11.45 -13.31
N ASP A 125 3.54 -10.61 -14.17
CA ASP A 125 4.52 -11.05 -15.17
C ASP A 125 5.95 -11.15 -14.59
N GLU A 126 6.92 -11.56 -15.41
CA GLU A 126 8.32 -11.76 -14.99
C GLU A 126 9.04 -10.45 -14.61
N GLU A 127 8.57 -9.31 -15.08
CA GLU A 127 9.13 -7.98 -14.77
C GLU A 127 8.57 -7.38 -13.47
N ASP A 128 7.54 -8.01 -12.90
CA ASP A 128 6.83 -7.54 -11.72
C ASP A 128 7.53 -7.92 -10.41
N VAL A 129 8.48 -7.10 -9.99
CA VAL A 129 9.19 -7.29 -8.71
C VAL A 129 8.24 -7.19 -7.51
N GLU A 130 7.18 -6.37 -7.60
CA GLU A 130 6.22 -6.21 -6.50
C GLU A 130 5.44 -7.51 -6.27
N ALA A 131 5.05 -8.23 -7.32
CA ALA A 131 4.34 -9.49 -7.16
C ALA A 131 5.23 -10.69 -6.81
N SER A 132 6.53 -10.51 -6.61
CA SER A 132 7.50 -11.60 -6.38
C SER A 132 7.17 -12.53 -5.20
N THR A 133 6.39 -12.07 -4.21
CA THR A 133 5.96 -12.90 -3.07
C THR A 133 4.64 -13.62 -3.31
N SER A 134 3.86 -13.27 -4.34
CA SER A 134 2.49 -13.74 -4.55
C SER A 134 2.36 -15.26 -4.73
N HIS A 135 3.37 -15.89 -5.33
CA HIS A 135 3.40 -17.33 -5.62
C HIS A 135 4.00 -18.19 -4.48
N LEU A 136 4.57 -17.54 -3.46
CA LEU A 136 5.18 -18.25 -2.34
C LEU A 136 4.12 -18.81 -1.37
N PRO A 137 4.45 -19.87 -0.61
CA PRO A 137 3.68 -20.22 0.57
C PRO A 137 3.67 -19.05 1.58
N TRP A 138 2.59 -18.88 2.33
CA TRP A 138 2.38 -17.73 3.23
C TRP A 138 3.57 -17.45 4.18
N TYR A 139 4.16 -18.49 4.76
CA TYR A 139 5.29 -18.35 5.69
C TYR A 139 6.58 -17.89 4.97
N ARG A 140 6.79 -18.31 3.72
CA ARG A 140 7.92 -17.84 2.91
C ARG A 140 7.71 -16.41 2.44
N ALA A 141 6.49 -16.02 2.07
CA ALA A 141 6.16 -14.65 1.73
C ALA A 141 6.44 -13.70 2.91
N LEU A 142 6.11 -14.13 4.14
CA LEU A 142 6.42 -13.38 5.35
C LEU A 142 7.94 -13.29 5.60
N LEU A 143 8.66 -14.40 5.52
CA LEU A 143 10.10 -14.45 5.77
C LEU A 143 10.93 -13.75 4.68
N ALA A 144 10.41 -13.65 3.46
CA ALA A 144 11.04 -12.92 2.36
C ALA A 144 11.01 -11.39 2.54
N GLY A 145 10.24 -10.88 3.52
CA GLY A 145 10.01 -9.44 3.71
C GLY A 145 11.24 -8.54 3.69
N PRO A 146 12.34 -8.84 4.42
CA PRO A 146 13.55 -8.01 4.36
C PRO A 146 14.19 -7.95 2.97
N ALA A 147 14.26 -9.08 2.26
CA ALA A 147 14.78 -9.11 0.89
C ALA A 147 13.82 -8.41 -0.09
N PHE A 148 12.52 -8.60 0.09
CA PHE A 148 11.47 -7.97 -0.71
C PHE A 148 11.55 -6.45 -0.65
N ILE A 149 11.63 -5.85 0.55
CA ILE A 149 11.65 -4.39 0.67
C ILE A 149 12.92 -3.78 0.06
N VAL A 150 14.06 -4.45 0.19
CA VAL A 150 15.31 -4.03 -0.46
C VAL A 150 15.19 -4.11 -1.99
N ALA A 151 14.67 -5.23 -2.51
CA ALA A 151 14.46 -5.41 -3.95
C ALA A 151 13.49 -4.35 -4.52
N LEU A 152 12.42 -4.05 -3.80
CA LEU A 152 11.43 -3.03 -4.17
C LEU A 152 12.07 -1.65 -4.31
N HIS A 153 12.85 -1.22 -3.31
CA HIS A 153 13.54 0.07 -3.34
C HIS A 153 14.60 0.14 -4.45
N TRP A 154 15.36 -0.91 -4.62
CA TRP A 154 16.38 -1.00 -5.66
C TRP A 154 15.75 -0.95 -7.06
N HIS A 155 14.69 -1.71 -7.29
CA HIS A 155 13.96 -1.70 -8.55
C HIS A 155 13.35 -0.32 -8.83
N GLY A 156 12.69 0.29 -7.85
CA GLY A 156 12.14 1.65 -7.96
C GLY A 156 13.19 2.69 -8.32
N LEU A 157 14.37 2.64 -7.70
CA LEU A 157 15.49 3.49 -8.04
C LEU A 157 15.95 3.24 -9.50
N ARG A 158 16.15 1.99 -9.90
CA ARG A 158 16.54 1.63 -11.28
C ARG A 158 15.56 2.11 -12.33
N LEU A 159 14.26 1.98 -12.08
CA LEU A 159 13.21 2.47 -12.98
C LEU A 159 13.30 3.98 -13.23
N THR A 160 13.88 4.74 -12.31
CA THR A 160 13.92 6.20 -12.34
C THR A 160 15.27 6.79 -12.73
N LEU A 161 16.39 6.12 -12.44
CA LEU A 161 17.76 6.64 -12.69
C LEU A 161 18.09 6.85 -14.17
N ALA A 162 17.52 6.07 -15.07
CA ALA A 162 17.97 5.98 -16.45
C ALA A 162 17.52 7.12 -17.37
N LYS A 163 16.81 8.20 -16.88
CA LYS A 163 16.09 9.08 -17.83
C LYS A 163 15.97 10.55 -17.40
N THR A 164 15.71 11.41 -18.38
CA THR A 164 15.49 12.86 -18.27
C THR A 164 14.05 13.20 -17.85
N GLY A 165 13.78 14.42 -17.47
CA GLY A 165 12.45 14.96 -17.19
C GLY A 165 11.81 14.45 -15.87
N ALA A 166 10.57 13.98 -15.93
CA ALA A 166 9.78 13.58 -14.75
C ALA A 166 10.40 12.42 -13.97
N ARG A 167 11.08 11.48 -14.64
CA ARG A 167 11.77 10.35 -14.00
C ARG A 167 12.98 10.81 -13.20
N ARG A 168 13.77 11.78 -13.70
CA ARG A 168 14.89 12.36 -12.96
C ARG A 168 14.40 13.06 -11.67
N ARG A 169 13.28 13.75 -11.71
CA ARG A 169 12.69 14.35 -10.48
C ARG A 169 12.31 13.29 -9.46
N ARG A 170 11.76 12.14 -9.90
CA ARG A 170 11.39 11.05 -9.00
C ARG A 170 12.63 10.40 -8.37
N SER A 171 13.72 10.18 -9.12
CA SER A 171 14.96 9.69 -8.53
C SER A 171 15.54 10.65 -7.49
N ALA A 172 15.43 11.98 -7.68
CA ALA A 172 15.84 12.96 -6.68
C ALA A 172 15.02 12.84 -5.38
N TRP A 173 13.70 12.63 -5.48
CA TRP A 173 12.87 12.35 -4.31
C TRP A 173 13.31 11.08 -3.59
N ILE A 174 13.51 9.97 -4.32
CA ILE A 174 13.96 8.69 -3.75
C ILE A 174 15.29 8.86 -3.01
N LEU A 175 16.27 9.49 -3.63
CA LEU A 175 17.58 9.72 -3.01
C LEU A 175 17.49 10.64 -1.78
N ALA A 176 16.68 11.69 -1.84
CA ALA A 176 16.44 12.57 -0.69
C ALA A 176 15.77 11.82 0.47
N GLU A 177 14.76 11.01 0.18
CA GLU A 177 14.08 10.18 1.19
C GLU A 177 15.03 9.18 1.84
N LEU A 178 15.79 8.42 1.04
CA LEU A 178 16.75 7.45 1.57
C LEU A 178 17.83 8.12 2.42
N ALA A 179 18.37 9.24 1.98
CA ALA A 179 19.35 10.01 2.74
C ALA A 179 18.78 10.54 4.07
N LEU A 180 17.56 11.08 4.05
CA LEU A 180 16.92 11.62 5.24
C LEU A 180 16.43 10.53 6.20
N ILE A 181 15.95 9.39 5.72
CA ILE A 181 15.62 8.22 6.55
C ILE A 181 16.87 7.70 7.24
N THR A 182 17.98 7.62 6.51
CA THR A 182 19.28 7.20 7.08
C THR A 182 19.74 8.19 8.15
N LEU A 183 19.74 9.50 7.83
CA LEU A 183 20.11 10.55 8.77
C LEU A 183 19.20 10.52 10.01
N TRP A 184 17.88 10.40 9.81
CA TRP A 184 16.89 10.28 10.87
C TRP A 184 17.18 9.07 11.78
N GLY A 185 17.46 7.90 11.18
CA GLY A 185 17.87 6.71 11.92
C GLY A 185 19.13 6.95 12.73
N VAL A 186 20.18 7.52 12.15
CA VAL A 186 21.41 7.87 12.88
C VAL A 186 21.10 8.78 14.05
N LEU A 187 20.36 9.87 13.84
CA LEU A 187 20.00 10.81 14.91
C LEU A 187 19.21 10.15 16.05
N VAL A 188 18.21 9.32 15.72
CA VAL A 188 17.37 8.61 16.69
C VAL A 188 18.19 7.62 17.54
N PHE A 189 19.14 6.91 16.94
CA PHE A 189 19.87 5.86 17.65
C PHE A 189 21.14 6.37 18.33
N THR A 190 21.74 7.49 17.89
CA THR A 190 23.04 7.97 18.41
C THR A 190 22.98 9.29 19.16
N VAL A 191 21.99 10.16 18.88
CA VAL A 191 21.97 11.55 19.41
C VAL A 191 20.77 11.83 20.30
N LEU A 192 19.54 11.47 19.85
CA LEU A 192 18.32 11.95 20.50
C LEU A 192 17.99 11.27 21.83
N GLU A 193 18.57 10.14 22.14
CA GLU A 193 18.33 9.35 23.38
C GLU A 193 16.85 9.13 23.77
N VAL A 194 15.93 9.28 22.81
CA VAL A 194 14.49 9.14 23.02
C VAL A 194 14.07 7.71 22.65
N THR A 195 14.01 6.83 23.66
CA THR A 195 13.69 5.40 23.49
C THR A 195 12.36 5.17 22.78
N ALA A 196 11.34 6.02 23.02
CA ALA A 196 10.05 5.93 22.31
C ALA A 196 10.18 6.07 20.78
N LEU A 197 11.09 6.92 20.30
CA LEU A 197 11.40 7.07 18.87
C LEU A 197 12.18 5.88 18.31
N ARG A 198 13.11 5.32 19.10
CA ARG A 198 13.84 4.09 18.73
C ARG A 198 12.87 2.92 18.53
N ILE A 199 11.90 2.75 19.45
CA ILE A 199 10.84 1.73 19.33
C ILE A 199 10.01 1.99 18.06
N HIS A 200 9.57 3.21 17.82
CA HIS A 200 8.80 3.55 16.61
C HIS A 200 9.57 3.21 15.34
N PHE A 201 10.82 3.63 15.24
CA PHE A 201 11.68 3.36 14.08
C PHE A 201 11.83 1.85 13.84
N ALA A 202 12.11 1.08 14.87
CA ALA A 202 12.24 -0.37 14.78
C ALA A 202 10.92 -1.05 14.35
N LEU A 203 9.79 -0.64 14.93
CA LEU A 203 8.48 -1.20 14.58
C LEU A 203 8.08 -0.86 13.14
N MET A 204 8.42 0.33 12.65
CA MET A 204 8.17 0.69 11.25
C MET A 204 9.07 -0.10 10.30
N ALA A 205 10.34 -0.27 10.61
CA ALA A 205 11.24 -1.11 9.82
C ALA A 205 10.74 -2.57 9.73
N ILE A 206 10.25 -3.13 10.82
CA ILE A 206 9.59 -4.45 10.84
C ILE A 206 8.31 -4.42 10.00
N GLY A 207 7.46 -3.39 10.16
CA GLY A 207 6.24 -3.22 9.37
C GLY A 207 6.51 -3.21 7.86
N GLN A 208 7.55 -2.49 7.43
CA GLN A 208 7.95 -2.46 6.01
C GLN A 208 8.34 -3.86 5.50
N CYS A 209 9.02 -4.66 6.31
CA CYS A 209 9.32 -6.05 5.95
C CYS A 209 8.05 -6.91 5.79
N MET A 210 6.93 -6.52 6.38
CA MET A 210 5.65 -7.24 6.23
C MET A 210 4.85 -6.82 4.99
N THR A 211 5.29 -5.80 4.24
CA THR A 211 4.57 -5.28 3.05
C THR A 211 4.37 -6.37 2.00
N GLY A 212 5.39 -7.17 1.69
CA GLY A 212 5.30 -8.27 0.74
C GLY A 212 4.24 -9.31 1.08
N PHE A 213 3.95 -9.49 2.37
CA PHE A 213 2.86 -10.36 2.81
C PHE A 213 1.51 -9.63 2.79
N PHE A 214 1.36 -8.52 3.53
CA PHE A 214 0.05 -7.87 3.71
C PHE A 214 -0.45 -7.13 2.47
N ALA A 215 0.41 -6.45 1.72
CA ALA A 215 0.00 -5.65 0.58
C ALA A 215 0.09 -6.40 -0.77
N VAL A 216 0.78 -7.55 -0.80
CA VAL A 216 0.97 -8.30 -2.05
C VAL A 216 0.43 -9.70 -1.95
N TRP A 217 0.99 -10.54 -1.06
CA TRP A 217 0.57 -11.94 -0.97
C TRP A 217 -0.92 -12.10 -0.71
N THR A 218 -1.49 -11.35 0.24
CA THR A 218 -2.91 -11.45 0.59
C THR A 218 -3.84 -11.17 -0.58
N VAL A 219 -3.45 -10.30 -1.49
CA VAL A 219 -4.32 -9.80 -2.57
C VAL A 219 -3.97 -10.34 -3.96
N HIS A 220 -2.81 -11.02 -4.12
CA HIS A 220 -2.39 -11.60 -5.39
C HIS A 220 -2.12 -13.11 -5.32
N HIS A 221 -2.13 -13.74 -4.12
CA HIS A 221 -1.82 -15.15 -4.00
C HIS A 221 -2.79 -16.03 -4.79
N GLY A 222 -2.21 -16.93 -5.61
CA GLY A 222 -2.97 -17.83 -6.46
C GLY A 222 -3.72 -17.12 -7.60
N CYS A 223 -3.34 -15.89 -7.93
CA CYS A 223 -3.84 -15.18 -9.11
C CYS A 223 -3.03 -15.51 -10.36
N ASP A 224 -3.60 -15.22 -11.51
CA ASP A 224 -3.06 -15.52 -12.84
C ASP A 224 -3.19 -14.26 -13.70
N PRO A 225 -2.11 -13.79 -14.39
CA PRO A 225 -2.15 -12.56 -15.17
C PRO A 225 -3.17 -12.57 -16.30
N ARG A 226 -3.63 -13.76 -16.73
CA ARG A 226 -4.59 -13.92 -17.84
C ARG A 226 -6.06 -13.97 -17.38
N ARG A 227 -6.32 -14.25 -16.11
CA ARG A 227 -7.70 -14.53 -15.63
C ARG A 227 -8.09 -13.78 -14.37
N HIS A 228 -7.18 -13.68 -13.42
CA HIS A 228 -7.44 -13.11 -12.10
C HIS A 228 -6.21 -12.33 -11.63
N ILE A 229 -6.12 -11.08 -12.01
CA ILE A 229 -5.00 -10.21 -11.66
C ILE A 229 -4.88 -9.96 -10.15
N ALA A 230 -5.98 -10.01 -9.43
CA ALA A 230 -6.03 -9.73 -8.00
C ALA A 230 -7.18 -10.48 -7.31
N ARG A 231 -7.20 -10.38 -5.98
CA ARG A 231 -8.27 -10.88 -5.10
C ARG A 231 -9.06 -9.70 -4.54
N THR A 232 -10.29 -9.95 -4.12
CA THR A 232 -11.17 -8.91 -3.56
C THR A 232 -11.92 -9.45 -2.35
N GLN A 233 -12.51 -8.59 -1.51
CA GLN A 233 -13.27 -8.97 -0.32
C GLN A 233 -14.66 -8.30 -0.33
N ARG A 234 -15.68 -9.03 0.12
CA ARG A 234 -17.05 -8.54 0.26
C ARG A 234 -17.54 -8.51 1.71
N GLY A 235 -16.83 -9.15 2.64
CA GLY A 235 -17.15 -9.14 4.07
C GLY A 235 -16.94 -7.75 4.67
N TRP A 236 -18.01 -7.14 5.22
CA TRP A 236 -17.97 -5.78 5.76
C TRP A 236 -16.96 -5.62 6.91
N LEU A 237 -16.92 -6.58 7.83
CA LEU A 237 -16.00 -6.53 8.99
C LEU A 237 -14.53 -6.65 8.56
N LYS A 238 -14.24 -7.54 7.62
CA LYS A 238 -12.89 -7.71 7.08
C LYS A 238 -12.40 -6.45 6.38
N ASN A 239 -13.27 -5.81 5.58
CA ASN A 239 -12.96 -4.55 4.92
C ASN A 239 -12.82 -3.39 5.90
N LEU A 240 -13.64 -3.33 6.95
CA LEU A 240 -13.52 -2.32 8.00
C LEU A 240 -12.16 -2.44 8.71
N ILE A 241 -11.78 -3.65 9.14
CA ILE A 241 -10.50 -3.91 9.85
C ILE A 241 -9.29 -3.64 8.94
N SER A 242 -9.38 -3.97 7.65
CA SER A 242 -8.33 -3.73 6.66
C SER A 242 -8.35 -2.33 6.05
N TYR A 243 -9.20 -1.43 6.54
CA TYR A 243 -9.36 -0.09 5.98
C TYR A 243 -9.65 -0.12 4.48
N GLU A 244 -10.49 -1.07 4.01
CA GLU A 244 -10.94 -1.23 2.63
C GLU A 244 -9.82 -1.59 1.62
N MET A 245 -8.63 -1.94 2.10
CA MET A 245 -7.49 -2.29 1.24
C MET A 245 -7.71 -3.59 0.45
N PHE A 246 -8.71 -4.42 0.84
CA PHE A 246 -9.00 -5.67 0.17
C PHE A 246 -9.97 -5.57 -1.01
N PHE A 247 -10.42 -4.39 -1.39
CA PHE A 247 -11.09 -4.17 -2.69
C PHE A 247 -10.05 -4.06 -3.82
N HIS A 248 -9.21 -5.07 -3.97
CA HIS A 248 -8.00 -4.95 -4.78
C HIS A 248 -8.25 -5.23 -6.28
N VAL A 249 -9.23 -6.06 -6.63
CA VAL A 249 -9.71 -6.18 -8.03
C VAL A 249 -10.22 -4.84 -8.54
N GLU A 250 -11.06 -4.18 -7.75
CA GLU A 250 -11.62 -2.88 -8.09
C GLU A 250 -10.55 -1.82 -8.26
N HIS A 251 -9.53 -1.89 -7.39
CA HIS A 251 -8.38 -1.01 -7.48
C HIS A 251 -7.58 -1.24 -8.76
N HIS A 252 -7.27 -2.47 -9.13
CA HIS A 252 -6.54 -2.77 -10.37
C HIS A 252 -7.30 -2.34 -11.62
N LEU A 253 -8.63 -2.52 -11.63
CA LEU A 253 -9.48 -2.10 -12.75
C LEU A 253 -9.58 -0.57 -12.86
N PHE A 254 -9.63 0.15 -11.73
CA PHE A 254 -9.87 1.59 -11.68
C PHE A 254 -8.94 2.28 -10.66
N PRO A 255 -7.62 2.28 -10.87
CA PRO A 255 -6.64 2.69 -9.87
C PRO A 255 -6.70 4.18 -9.48
N ALA A 256 -7.36 5.01 -10.28
CA ALA A 256 -7.60 6.41 -9.94
C ALA A 256 -8.72 6.62 -8.90
N VAL A 257 -9.52 5.59 -8.61
CA VAL A 257 -10.59 5.65 -7.62
C VAL A 257 -10.00 5.47 -6.23
N GLN A 258 -10.24 6.43 -5.33
CA GLN A 258 -9.75 6.40 -3.96
C GLN A 258 -10.30 5.17 -3.19
N THR A 259 -9.49 4.57 -2.32
CA THR A 259 -9.82 3.36 -1.55
C THR A 259 -11.19 3.44 -0.87
N ARG A 260 -11.55 4.57 -0.26
CA ARG A 260 -12.88 4.76 0.38
C ARG A 260 -14.08 4.69 -0.57
N ARG A 261 -13.86 4.80 -1.88
CA ARG A 261 -14.90 4.70 -2.92
C ARG A 261 -14.96 3.33 -3.58
N LEU A 262 -13.99 2.46 -3.30
CA LEU A 262 -13.96 1.10 -3.84
C LEU A 262 -15.16 0.24 -3.40
N PRO A 263 -15.75 0.36 -2.19
CA PRO A 263 -16.98 -0.35 -1.85
C PRO A 263 -18.16 -0.02 -2.78
N GLU A 264 -18.28 1.24 -3.21
CA GLU A 264 -19.29 1.65 -4.18
C GLU A 264 -19.00 1.09 -5.57
N LEU A 265 -17.74 1.16 -6.00
CA LEU A 265 -17.29 0.58 -7.25
C LEU A 265 -17.54 -0.94 -7.29
N ALA A 266 -17.28 -1.64 -6.19
CA ALA A 266 -17.54 -3.07 -6.04
C ALA A 266 -19.02 -3.42 -6.23
N ARG A 267 -19.94 -2.61 -5.66
CA ARG A 267 -21.38 -2.80 -5.87
C ARG A 267 -21.78 -2.63 -7.35
N ARG A 268 -21.20 -1.64 -8.05
CA ARG A 268 -21.43 -1.42 -9.48
C ARG A 268 -20.88 -2.58 -10.33
N LEU A 269 -19.70 -3.09 -9.98
CA LEU A 269 -19.08 -4.24 -10.64
C LEU A 269 -19.91 -5.51 -10.44
N ASP A 270 -20.41 -5.75 -9.22
CA ASP A 270 -21.25 -6.91 -8.92
C ASP A 270 -22.61 -6.85 -9.64
N ALA A 271 -23.16 -5.65 -9.82
CA ALA A 271 -24.41 -5.45 -10.56
C ALA A 271 -24.23 -5.59 -12.08
N ALA A 272 -23.13 -5.08 -12.63
CA ALA A 272 -22.86 -5.11 -14.07
C ALA A 272 -22.48 -6.52 -14.58
N ALA A 273 -21.75 -7.29 -13.77
CA ALA A 273 -21.21 -8.59 -14.14
C ALA A 273 -21.29 -9.58 -12.97
N PRO A 274 -22.49 -10.01 -12.57
CA PRO A 274 -22.71 -10.89 -11.41
C PRO A 274 -22.15 -12.30 -11.59
N ASP A 275 -22.06 -12.74 -12.84
CA ASP A 275 -21.56 -14.05 -13.26
C ASP A 275 -20.02 -14.15 -13.29
N LEU A 276 -19.31 -13.03 -13.28
CA LEU A 276 -17.86 -13.06 -13.31
C LEU A 276 -17.30 -13.63 -12.01
N ARG A 277 -16.52 -14.69 -12.13
CA ARG A 277 -15.85 -15.32 -11.00
C ARG A 277 -14.71 -14.42 -10.52
N ARG A 278 -14.76 -14.05 -9.24
CA ARG A 278 -13.72 -13.28 -8.56
C ARG A 278 -13.10 -14.12 -7.45
N LYS A 279 -11.78 -14.09 -7.33
CA LYS A 279 -11.11 -14.70 -6.17
C LYS A 279 -11.30 -13.79 -4.96
N LEU A 280 -11.83 -14.33 -3.88
CA LEU A 280 -12.01 -13.62 -2.63
C LEU A 280 -10.75 -13.75 -1.75
N VAL A 281 -10.41 -12.68 -1.05
CA VAL A 281 -9.52 -12.73 0.12
C VAL A 281 -10.26 -13.47 1.23
N PHE A 282 -9.57 -14.35 1.95
CA PHE A 282 -10.09 -15.18 3.04
C PHE A 282 -10.63 -14.36 4.23
#